data_d5e2d492fd617ced2ef0c951353023f9
#
_entry.id   d5e2d492fd617ced2ef0c951353023f9
#
_cell.length_a   1.000
_cell.length_b   1.000
_cell.length_c   1.000
_cell.angle_alpha   90.00
_cell.angle_beta   90.00
_cell.angle_gamma   90.00
#
_symmetry.space_group_name_H-M   'P 1'
#
loop_
_entity.id
_entity.type
_entity.pdbx_description
1 polymer ?
#
loop_
_entity_poly.entity_id
_entity_poly.type
_entity_poly.pdbx_seq_one_letter_code
_entity_poly.pdbx_strand_id
1 'polypeptide(L)'
;MTAATAARAGLDTGQLEKMVKDMYRDVARNPAGEFHFEMGRALAERLGYPASELDRIPAAAIESFAGVGYYFHLAQLKEGEAVIDLGSGSGMDSFVAALHVGPKGKVLGVDMTDAQLEKAERLRAAAGFAHLSYLKGYIER
;
A
#
# COMPACT_ATOMS: atom_id res chain seq x y z
N MET A 1 12.98 -5.90 -9.24
CA MET A 1 14.28 -6.64 -9.27
C MET A 1 14.32 -7.55 -8.06
N THR A 2 14.60 -8.83 -8.26
CA THR A 2 14.81 -9.79 -7.17
C THR A 2 16.22 -9.65 -6.58
N ALA A 3 16.46 -10.15 -5.36
CA ALA A 3 17.78 -10.17 -4.76
C ALA A 3 18.81 -10.90 -5.63
N ALA A 4 18.43 -12.02 -6.25
CA ALA A 4 19.30 -12.78 -7.14
C ALA A 4 19.68 -11.99 -8.39
N THR A 5 18.75 -11.23 -8.98
CA THR A 5 19.01 -10.37 -10.13
C THR A 5 19.95 -9.22 -9.76
N ALA A 6 19.76 -8.60 -8.61
CA ALA A 6 20.63 -7.53 -8.11
C ALA A 6 22.07 -8.05 -7.88
N ALA A 7 22.21 -9.23 -7.30
CA ALA A 7 23.54 -9.86 -7.09
C ALA A 7 24.27 -10.12 -8.41
N ARG A 8 23.57 -10.61 -9.42
CA ARG A 8 24.14 -10.83 -10.76
C ARG A 8 24.59 -9.54 -11.44
N ALA A 9 23.91 -8.45 -11.17
CA ALA A 9 24.27 -7.13 -11.69
C ALA A 9 25.39 -6.45 -10.89
N GLY A 10 25.94 -7.11 -9.86
CA GLY A 10 26.98 -6.54 -9.00
C GLY A 10 26.46 -5.49 -8.02
N LEU A 11 25.16 -5.44 -7.75
CA LEU A 11 24.56 -4.49 -6.83
C LEU A 11 24.62 -5.01 -5.39
N ASP A 12 24.87 -4.10 -4.45
CA ASP A 12 24.73 -4.37 -3.02
C ASP A 12 23.25 -4.43 -2.66
N THR A 13 22.72 -5.63 -2.43
CA THR A 13 21.31 -5.85 -2.13
C THR A 13 20.88 -5.24 -0.80
N GLY A 14 21.78 -5.21 0.20
CA GLY A 14 21.50 -4.58 1.50
C GLY A 14 21.37 -3.08 1.38
N GLN A 15 22.26 -2.46 0.59
CA GLN A 15 22.20 -1.03 0.33
C GLN A 15 20.94 -0.66 -0.46
N LEU A 16 20.60 -1.45 -1.49
CA LEU A 16 19.40 -1.25 -2.29
C LEU A 16 18.13 -1.35 -1.43
N GLU A 17 18.05 -2.37 -0.57
CA GLU A 17 16.93 -2.55 0.36
C GLU A 17 16.77 -1.32 1.28
N LYS A 18 17.89 -0.84 1.83
CA LYS A 18 17.87 0.35 2.68
C LYS A 18 17.38 1.58 1.94
N MET A 19 17.86 1.81 0.72
CA MET A 19 17.44 2.94 -0.11
C MET A 19 15.94 2.91 -0.40
N VAL A 20 15.40 1.75 -0.73
CA VAL A 20 13.96 1.57 -0.99
C VAL A 20 13.16 1.85 0.28
N LYS A 21 13.58 1.33 1.42
CA LYS A 21 12.91 1.60 2.70
C LYS A 21 12.92 3.08 3.07
N ASP A 22 14.06 3.75 2.89
CA ASP A 22 14.20 5.17 3.16
C ASP A 22 13.28 6.00 2.28
N MET A 23 13.18 5.68 1.00
CA MET A 23 12.28 6.34 0.06
C MET A 23 10.81 6.21 0.50
N TYR A 24 10.35 5.00 0.82
CA TYR A 24 8.98 4.78 1.27
C TYR A 24 8.69 5.44 2.61
N ARG A 25 9.66 5.47 3.52
CA ARG A 25 9.53 6.20 4.78
C ARG A 25 9.35 7.69 4.54
N ASP A 26 10.12 8.27 3.64
CA ASP A 26 10.04 9.69 3.29
C ASP A 26 8.69 10.03 2.66
N VAL A 27 8.17 9.18 1.78
CA VAL A 27 6.83 9.33 1.21
C VAL A 27 5.76 9.30 2.30
N ALA A 28 5.88 8.40 3.28
CA ALA A 28 4.91 8.30 4.37
C ALA A 28 4.92 9.53 5.29
N ARG A 29 6.10 10.11 5.55
CA ARG A 29 6.28 11.27 6.43
C ARG A 29 5.99 12.60 5.76
N ASN A 30 6.23 12.69 4.46
CA ASN A 30 6.05 13.92 3.69
C ASN A 30 5.50 13.60 2.30
N PRO A 31 4.22 13.23 2.19
CA PRO A 31 3.61 12.88 0.89
C PRO A 31 3.54 14.06 -0.08
N ALA A 32 3.60 15.30 0.41
CA ALA A 32 3.63 16.50 -0.42
C ALA A 32 5.04 16.90 -0.88
N GLY A 33 6.08 16.12 -0.52
CA GLY A 33 7.46 16.38 -0.93
C GLY A 33 7.68 16.17 -2.43
N GLU A 34 8.81 16.68 -2.93
CA GLU A 34 9.19 16.48 -4.33
C GLU A 34 9.73 15.06 -4.54
N PHE A 35 9.05 14.28 -5.39
CA PHE A 35 9.44 12.94 -5.77
C PHE A 35 9.51 12.83 -7.30
N HIS A 36 10.38 11.93 -7.80
CA HIS A 36 10.59 11.73 -9.25
C HIS A 36 9.49 10.89 -9.92
N PHE A 37 8.40 10.59 -9.22
CA PHE A 37 7.28 9.80 -9.73
C PHE A 37 5.96 10.46 -9.29
N GLU A 38 4.94 10.25 -10.10
CA GLU A 38 3.59 10.72 -9.79
C GLU A 38 3.00 9.91 -8.64
N MET A 39 2.24 10.57 -7.78
CA MET A 39 1.58 9.92 -6.65
C MET A 39 0.29 10.65 -6.27
N GLY A 40 -0.48 10.08 -5.37
CA GLY A 40 -1.68 10.66 -4.81
C GLY A 40 -2.95 10.38 -5.60
N ARG A 41 -4.00 11.16 -5.30
CA ARG A 41 -5.33 10.93 -5.85
C ARG A 41 -5.37 11.08 -7.38
N ALA A 42 -4.68 12.04 -7.94
CA ALA A 42 -4.64 12.22 -9.39
C ALA A 42 -4.10 10.98 -10.09
N LEU A 43 -3.03 10.38 -9.56
CA LEU A 43 -2.51 9.11 -10.06
C LEU A 43 -3.53 8.00 -9.93
N ALA A 44 -4.16 7.86 -8.76
CA ALA A 44 -5.14 6.80 -8.51
C ALA A 44 -6.31 6.87 -9.49
N GLU A 45 -6.88 8.04 -9.69
CA GLU A 45 -7.98 8.24 -10.64
C GLU A 45 -7.56 7.94 -12.07
N ARG A 46 -6.36 8.36 -12.47
CA ARG A 46 -5.81 8.09 -13.80
C ARG A 46 -5.59 6.60 -14.03
N LEU A 47 -5.21 5.85 -13.00
CA LEU A 47 -5.03 4.39 -13.08
C LEU A 47 -6.36 3.62 -13.10
N GLY A 48 -7.48 4.27 -12.79
CA GLY A 48 -8.80 3.66 -12.86
C GLY A 48 -9.50 3.43 -11.53
N TYR A 49 -8.96 3.90 -10.40
CA TYR A 49 -9.66 3.81 -9.11
C TYR A 49 -10.93 4.66 -9.15
N PRO A 50 -12.10 4.09 -8.86
CA PRO A 50 -13.35 4.87 -8.83
C PRO A 50 -13.31 5.95 -7.76
N ALA A 51 -13.70 7.16 -8.12
CA ALA A 51 -13.77 8.27 -7.16
C ALA A 51 -14.68 7.94 -5.97
N SER A 52 -15.75 7.21 -6.20
CA SER A 52 -16.67 6.78 -5.14
C SER A 52 -16.02 5.88 -4.09
N GLU A 53 -15.06 5.04 -4.48
CA GLU A 53 -14.28 4.23 -3.55
C GLU A 53 -13.24 5.08 -2.81
N LEU A 54 -12.54 5.96 -3.52
CA LEU A 54 -11.54 6.86 -2.93
C LEU A 54 -12.15 7.80 -1.89
N ASP A 55 -13.39 8.20 -2.08
CA ASP A 55 -14.11 9.05 -1.13
C ASP A 55 -14.45 8.34 0.18
N ARG A 56 -14.40 7.01 0.21
CA ARG A 56 -14.76 6.18 1.37
C ARG A 56 -13.57 5.70 2.19
N ILE A 57 -12.36 6.03 1.78
CA ILE A 57 -11.13 5.63 2.47
C ILE A 57 -10.37 6.85 2.99
N PRO A 58 -9.42 6.69 3.93
CA PRO A 58 -8.69 7.82 4.47
C PRO A 58 -7.92 8.59 3.39
N ALA A 59 -8.14 9.90 3.31
CA ALA A 59 -7.49 10.77 2.33
C ALA A 59 -5.97 10.72 2.45
N ALA A 60 -5.45 10.62 3.68
CA ALA A 60 -4.01 10.56 3.91
C ALA A 60 -3.35 9.29 3.34
N ALA A 61 -4.09 8.19 3.22
CA ALA A 61 -3.60 6.99 2.53
C ALA A 61 -3.50 7.22 1.03
N ILE A 62 -4.42 7.98 0.46
CA ILE A 62 -4.42 8.32 -0.97
C ILE A 62 -3.26 9.25 -1.31
N GLU A 63 -2.98 10.24 -0.46
CA GLU A 63 -1.91 11.23 -0.69
C GLU A 63 -0.54 10.59 -0.92
N SER A 64 -0.23 9.48 -0.25
CA SER A 64 1.04 8.77 -0.39
C SER A 64 1.00 7.59 -1.36
N PHE A 65 -0.10 7.42 -2.09
CA PHE A 65 -0.23 6.36 -3.08
C PHE A 65 0.73 6.57 -4.26
N ALA A 66 1.49 5.54 -4.58
CA ALA A 66 2.48 5.54 -5.66
C ALA A 66 2.45 4.20 -6.44
N GLY A 67 1.28 3.60 -6.55
CA GLY A 67 1.08 2.33 -7.25
C GLY A 67 1.20 2.46 -8.77
N VAL A 68 1.14 1.33 -9.45
CA VAL A 68 1.38 1.24 -10.90
C VAL A 68 0.17 0.79 -11.70
N GLY A 69 -0.94 0.41 -11.05
CA GLY A 69 -2.15 -0.02 -11.75
C GLY A 69 -3.33 -0.26 -10.81
N TYR A 70 -4.49 -0.40 -11.41
CA TYR A 70 -5.74 -0.79 -10.75
C TYR A 70 -6.08 -2.21 -11.18
N TYR A 71 -6.11 -3.13 -10.23
CA TYR A 71 -6.28 -4.56 -10.52
C TYR A 71 -7.52 -5.19 -9.88
N PHE A 72 -8.34 -4.41 -9.18
CA PHE A 72 -9.52 -4.93 -8.48
C PHE A 72 -10.57 -5.53 -9.41
N HIS A 73 -10.67 -5.02 -10.65
CA HIS A 73 -11.54 -5.61 -11.68
C HIS A 73 -11.08 -7.01 -12.10
N LEU A 74 -9.78 -7.32 -11.97
CA LEU A 74 -9.23 -8.64 -12.25
C LEU A 74 -9.31 -9.56 -11.04
N ALA A 75 -9.09 -9.03 -9.85
CA ALA A 75 -9.13 -9.78 -8.61
C ALA A 75 -10.54 -10.27 -8.27
N GLN A 76 -11.56 -9.55 -8.68
CA GLN A 76 -12.98 -9.90 -8.46
C GLN A 76 -13.27 -10.28 -7.00
N LEU A 77 -12.80 -9.45 -6.07
CA LEU A 77 -13.01 -9.68 -4.64
C LEU A 77 -14.50 -9.70 -4.31
N LYS A 78 -14.90 -10.72 -3.54
CA LYS A 78 -16.28 -10.92 -3.13
C LYS A 78 -16.45 -10.61 -1.65
N GLU A 79 -17.65 -10.23 -1.28
CA GLU A 79 -18.00 -10.01 0.11
C GLU A 79 -17.70 -11.24 0.96
N GLY A 80 -17.08 -11.04 2.11
CA GLY A 80 -16.71 -12.09 3.05
C GLY A 80 -15.36 -12.76 2.80
N GLU A 81 -14.65 -12.44 1.73
CA GLU A 81 -13.35 -13.05 1.43
C GLU A 81 -12.24 -12.56 2.37
N ALA A 82 -11.18 -13.36 2.48
CA ALA A 82 -9.95 -13.00 3.16
C ALA A 82 -8.88 -12.62 2.12
N VAL A 83 -8.23 -11.47 2.30
CA VAL A 83 -7.27 -10.91 1.35
C VAL A 83 -5.96 -10.58 2.07
N ILE A 84 -4.84 -10.86 1.41
CA ILE A 84 -3.52 -10.38 1.83
C ILE A 84 -3.03 -9.39 0.78
N ASP A 85 -2.68 -8.18 1.23
CA ASP A 85 -2.12 -7.13 0.39
C ASP A 85 -0.60 -7.05 0.66
N LEU A 86 0.19 -7.55 -0.26
CA LEU A 86 1.64 -7.58 -0.16
C LEU A 86 2.23 -6.26 -0.65
N GLY A 87 3.05 -5.61 0.18
CA GLY A 87 3.58 -4.28 -0.11
C GLY A 87 2.52 -3.20 0.09
N SER A 88 1.80 -3.27 1.20
CA SER A 88 0.61 -2.44 1.44
C SER A 88 0.88 -0.93 1.56
N GLY A 89 2.10 -0.53 1.87
CA GLY A 89 2.47 0.87 2.06
C GLY A 89 1.63 1.55 3.14
N SER A 90 1.12 2.75 2.86
CA SER A 90 0.22 3.47 3.77
C SER A 90 -1.23 2.96 3.71
N GLY A 91 -1.48 1.92 2.93
CA GLY A 91 -2.68 1.12 3.02
C GLY A 91 -3.79 1.41 2.01
N MET A 92 -3.58 2.24 0.99
CA MET A 92 -4.66 2.59 0.07
C MET A 92 -5.35 1.36 -0.53
N ASP A 93 -4.59 0.42 -1.09
CA ASP A 93 -5.16 -0.81 -1.67
C ASP A 93 -5.78 -1.71 -0.60
N SER A 94 -5.20 -1.76 0.60
CA SER A 94 -5.79 -2.49 1.72
C SER A 94 -7.15 -1.92 2.11
N PHE A 95 -7.29 -0.60 2.14
CA PHE A 95 -8.57 0.05 2.42
C PHE A 95 -9.59 -0.22 1.32
N VAL A 96 -9.20 -0.14 0.05
CA VAL A 96 -10.08 -0.46 -1.07
C VAL A 96 -10.51 -1.92 -1.02
N ALA A 97 -9.59 -2.85 -0.76
CA ALA A 97 -9.91 -4.27 -0.59
C ALA A 97 -10.91 -4.47 0.56
N ALA A 98 -10.73 -3.75 1.66
CA ALA A 98 -11.65 -3.83 2.80
C ALA A 98 -13.07 -3.36 2.44
N LEU A 99 -13.21 -2.36 1.56
CA LEU A 99 -14.53 -1.96 1.05
C LEU A 99 -15.17 -3.09 0.23
N HIS A 100 -14.37 -3.77 -0.62
CA HIS A 100 -14.87 -4.84 -1.48
C HIS A 100 -15.32 -6.08 -0.72
N VAL A 101 -14.56 -6.49 0.30
CA VAL A 101 -14.89 -7.71 1.07
C VAL A 101 -15.91 -7.45 2.19
N GLY A 102 -16.10 -6.20 2.56
CA GLY A 102 -17.06 -5.80 3.58
C GLY A 102 -16.72 -6.26 5.00
N PRO A 103 -17.58 -5.95 5.99
CA PRO A 103 -17.27 -6.20 7.42
C PRO A 103 -17.19 -7.68 7.80
N LYS A 104 -17.69 -8.59 6.97
CA LYS A 104 -17.57 -10.04 7.20
C LYS A 104 -16.29 -10.61 6.60
N GLY A 105 -15.60 -9.86 5.76
CA GLY A 105 -14.31 -10.24 5.20
C GLY A 105 -13.17 -9.89 6.13
N LYS A 106 -11.95 -10.19 5.69
CA LYS A 106 -10.71 -9.85 6.39
C LYS A 106 -9.66 -9.39 5.40
N VAL A 107 -8.90 -8.36 5.76
CA VAL A 107 -7.76 -7.90 4.97
C VAL A 107 -6.54 -7.79 5.87
N LEU A 108 -5.42 -8.34 5.42
CA LEU A 108 -4.12 -8.20 6.05
C LEU A 108 -3.17 -7.49 5.09
N GLY A 109 -2.73 -6.29 5.46
CA GLY A 109 -1.67 -5.59 4.73
C GLY A 109 -0.30 -5.95 5.28
N VAL A 110 0.64 -6.24 4.41
CA VAL A 110 2.01 -6.60 4.78
C VAL A 110 2.98 -5.62 4.10
N ASP A 111 3.86 -5.02 4.88
CA ASP A 111 4.89 -4.11 4.37
C ASP A 111 6.16 -4.21 5.19
N MET A 112 7.28 -3.85 4.60
CA MET A 112 8.59 -3.91 5.26
C MET A 112 8.96 -2.61 5.99
N THR A 113 8.24 -1.52 5.75
CA THR A 113 8.58 -0.17 6.23
C THR A 113 7.76 0.22 7.44
N ASP A 114 8.41 0.40 8.59
CA ASP A 114 7.73 0.75 9.84
C ASP A 114 6.92 2.04 9.74
N ALA A 115 7.45 3.08 9.11
CA ALA A 115 6.75 4.36 8.96
C ALA A 115 5.46 4.23 8.16
N GLN A 116 5.45 3.38 7.11
CA GLN A 116 4.26 3.10 6.32
C GLN A 116 3.21 2.35 7.16
N LEU A 117 3.64 1.33 7.89
CA LEU A 117 2.75 0.53 8.75
C LEU A 117 2.15 1.36 9.89
N GLU A 118 2.93 2.21 10.52
CA GLU A 118 2.46 3.11 11.58
C GLU A 118 1.38 4.07 11.07
N LYS A 119 1.62 4.65 9.91
CA LYS A 119 0.65 5.52 9.24
C LYS A 119 -0.63 4.76 8.89
N ALA A 120 -0.50 3.60 8.27
CA ALA A 120 -1.64 2.77 7.86
C ALA A 120 -2.48 2.35 9.07
N GLU A 121 -1.85 1.90 10.16
CA GLU A 121 -2.55 1.49 11.38
C GLU A 121 -3.26 2.67 12.06
N ARG A 122 -2.63 3.83 12.11
CA ARG A 122 -3.25 5.03 12.67
C ARG A 122 -4.50 5.42 11.87
N LEU A 123 -4.40 5.39 10.54
CA LEU A 123 -5.53 5.71 9.65
C LEU A 123 -6.65 4.69 9.77
N ARG A 124 -6.30 3.40 9.88
CA ARG A 124 -7.25 2.31 10.05
C ARG A 124 -8.07 2.50 11.33
N ALA A 125 -7.38 2.72 12.44
CA ALA A 125 -8.04 2.90 13.73
C ALA A 125 -8.98 4.12 13.73
N ALA A 126 -8.53 5.25 13.18
CA ALA A 126 -9.31 6.48 13.11
C ALA A 126 -10.55 6.33 12.21
N ALA A 127 -10.45 5.55 11.13
CA ALA A 127 -11.55 5.36 10.18
C ALA A 127 -12.48 4.19 10.54
N GLY A 128 -12.13 3.38 11.54
CA GLY A 128 -13.00 2.30 12.02
C GLY A 128 -13.03 1.04 11.16
N PHE A 129 -11.96 0.76 10.41
CA PHE A 129 -11.84 -0.49 9.62
C PHE A 129 -11.43 -1.65 10.52
N ALA A 130 -12.38 -2.21 11.26
CA ALA A 130 -12.12 -3.28 12.24
C ALA A 130 -11.66 -4.60 11.64
N HIS A 131 -12.01 -4.88 10.36
CA HIS A 131 -11.67 -6.10 9.65
C HIS A 131 -10.37 -6.03 8.86
N LEU A 132 -9.64 -4.91 8.99
CA LEU A 132 -8.34 -4.68 8.37
C LEU A 132 -7.27 -4.69 9.45
N SER A 133 -6.13 -5.33 9.17
CA SER A 133 -4.96 -5.35 10.05
C SER A 133 -3.68 -5.25 9.24
N TYR A 134 -2.58 -4.89 9.90
CA TYR A 134 -1.29 -4.72 9.25
C TYR A 134 -0.22 -5.52 9.99
N LEU A 135 0.74 -6.04 9.24
CA LEU A 135 1.86 -6.82 9.75
C LEU A 135 3.15 -6.42 9.04
N LYS A 136 4.21 -6.26 9.82
CA LYS A 136 5.54 -6.08 9.24
C LYS A 136 6.04 -7.39 8.66
N GLY A 137 6.47 -7.37 7.42
CA GLY A 137 7.02 -8.54 6.75
C GLY A 137 7.68 -8.17 5.45
N TYR A 138 8.41 -9.12 4.91
CA TYR A 138 9.07 -9.02 3.62
C TYR A 138 8.41 -10.00 2.66
N ILE A 139 8.17 -9.55 1.41
CA ILE A 139 7.55 -10.40 0.38
C ILE A 139 8.41 -11.65 0.09
N GLU A 140 9.73 -11.52 0.28
CA GLU A 140 10.72 -12.54 -0.06
C GLU A 140 11.12 -13.43 1.13
N ARG A 141 10.54 -13.21 2.31
CA ARG A 141 10.98 -13.87 3.56
C ARG A 141 9.82 -14.36 4.39
#